data_6eceefb0a4cbf728d8ca0342268a85e2
#
_entry.id   6eceefb0a4cbf728d8ca0342268a85e2
#
_cell.length_a   1.000
_cell.length_b   1.000
_cell.length_c   1.000
_cell.angle_alpha   90.00
_cell.angle_beta   90.00
_cell.angle_gamma   90.00
#
_symmetry.space_group_name_H-M   'P 1'
#
loop_
_entity.id
_entity.type
_entity.pdbx_description
1 polymer ?
#
loop_
_entity_poly.entity_id
_entity_poly.type
_entity_poly.pdbx_seq_one_letter_code
_entity_poly.pdbx_strand_id
1 'polypeptide(L)'
;MQYLPQIIFLLAFSAAVLFFVKNVKQLRRNILLGKDVERKDKKQERFKKMMRVALGQSKMVTRPIAGFLHVIVYVGFVIINIEVLEIIIDGIAGTHRVFSFLGPVYNFLIGSFEILAFLVLLSVIIFWIRRNVMNIKRFLSKELKGWPKNDANYILYFEVVLMLLFLTMNAADYQLQLNEYQGYVEAGAYPISQFILPL
;
A
#
# COMPACT_ATOMS: atom_id res chain seq x y z
N MET A 1 10.66 29.38 9.54
CA MET A 1 10.56 28.24 8.58
C MET A 1 9.66 27.08 9.10
N GLN A 2 8.85 27.36 10.13
CA GLN A 2 8.05 26.34 10.85
C GLN A 2 7.06 25.58 9.97
N TYR A 3 6.47 26.23 8.95
CA TYR A 3 5.45 25.62 8.09
C TYR A 3 5.97 25.11 6.72
N LEU A 4 7.27 25.14 6.49
CA LEU A 4 7.86 24.74 5.21
C LEU A 4 7.60 23.26 4.87
N PRO A 5 7.76 22.30 5.81
CA PRO A 5 7.47 20.89 5.54
C PRO A 5 6.00 20.65 5.16
N GLN A 6 5.05 21.29 5.86
CA GLN A 6 3.62 21.16 5.54
C GLN A 6 3.28 21.74 4.17
N ILE A 7 3.87 22.87 3.80
CA ILE A 7 3.65 23.49 2.48
C ILE A 7 4.14 22.54 1.37
N ILE A 8 5.34 21.97 1.54
CA ILE A 8 5.91 21.02 0.56
C ILE A 8 5.01 19.77 0.47
N PHE A 9 4.56 19.25 1.62
CA PHE A 9 3.66 18.10 1.66
C PHE A 9 2.35 18.39 0.94
N LEU A 10 1.70 19.52 1.23
CA LEU A 10 0.43 19.92 0.61
C LEU A 10 0.56 20.12 -0.90
N LEU A 11 1.66 20.68 -1.37
CA LEU A 11 1.91 20.84 -2.80
C LEU A 11 2.09 19.48 -3.48
N ALA A 12 2.90 18.59 -2.91
CA ALA A 12 3.13 17.25 -3.43
C ALA A 12 1.85 16.41 -3.41
N PHE A 13 1.11 16.43 -2.31
CA PHE A 13 -0.16 15.72 -2.16
C PHE A 13 -1.21 16.23 -3.14
N SER A 14 -1.35 17.55 -3.27
CA SER A 14 -2.28 18.15 -4.23
C SER A 14 -1.94 17.78 -5.68
N ALA A 15 -0.66 17.81 -6.04
CA ALA A 15 -0.22 17.38 -7.37
C ALA A 15 -0.56 15.91 -7.64
N ALA A 16 -0.32 15.02 -6.66
CA ALA A 16 -0.65 13.60 -6.76
C ALA A 16 -2.18 13.37 -6.93
N VAL A 17 -3.00 14.07 -6.12
CA VAL A 17 -4.47 13.99 -6.20
C VAL A 17 -4.98 14.50 -7.56
N LEU A 18 -4.46 15.62 -8.05
CA LEU A 18 -4.85 16.18 -9.37
C LEU A 18 -4.50 15.21 -10.50
N PHE A 19 -3.31 14.61 -10.45
CA PHE A 19 -2.89 13.60 -11.42
C PHE A 19 -3.79 12.37 -11.39
N PHE A 20 -4.11 11.87 -10.19
CA PHE A 20 -5.04 10.75 -10.00
C PHE A 20 -6.43 11.06 -10.56
N VAL A 21 -7.01 12.21 -10.19
CA VAL A 21 -8.33 12.65 -10.67
C VAL A 21 -8.37 12.77 -12.19
N LYS A 22 -7.30 13.29 -12.81
CA LYS A 22 -7.19 13.38 -14.28
C LYS A 22 -7.31 11.99 -14.92
N ASN A 23 -6.56 11.00 -14.40
CA ASN A 23 -6.58 9.64 -14.92
C ASN A 23 -7.94 8.94 -14.70
N VAL A 24 -8.54 9.12 -13.53
CA VAL A 24 -9.89 8.59 -13.23
C VAL A 24 -10.95 9.20 -14.15
N LYS A 25 -10.89 10.50 -14.42
CA LYS A 25 -11.79 11.16 -15.38
C LYS A 25 -11.64 10.56 -16.79
N GLN A 26 -10.41 10.31 -17.23
CA GLN A 26 -10.15 9.67 -18.52
C GLN A 26 -10.70 8.25 -18.58
N LEU A 27 -10.46 7.44 -17.54
CA LEU A 27 -10.98 6.08 -17.43
C LEU A 27 -12.50 6.09 -17.47
N ARG A 28 -13.14 6.95 -16.67
CA ARG A 28 -14.60 7.11 -16.68
C ARG A 28 -15.13 7.50 -18.06
N ARG A 29 -14.49 8.46 -18.72
CA ARG A 29 -14.85 8.84 -20.10
C ARG A 29 -14.79 7.64 -21.04
N ASN A 30 -13.71 6.86 -20.98
CA ASN A 30 -13.55 5.68 -21.85
C ASN A 30 -14.65 4.62 -21.60
N ILE A 31 -15.01 4.39 -20.34
CA ILE A 31 -16.11 3.49 -19.98
C ILE A 31 -17.45 3.97 -20.54
N LEU A 32 -17.69 5.28 -20.47
CA LEU A 32 -18.96 5.90 -20.96
C LEU A 32 -19.05 6.02 -22.48
N LEU A 33 -17.98 5.73 -23.24
CA LEU A 33 -18.03 5.61 -24.71
C LEU A 33 -18.76 4.34 -25.18
N GLY A 34 -18.91 3.38 -24.29
CA GLY A 34 -19.67 2.15 -24.57
C GLY A 34 -21.16 2.41 -24.77
N LYS A 35 -21.82 1.53 -25.53
CA LYS A 35 -23.26 1.57 -25.69
C LYS A 35 -23.95 1.40 -24.32
N ASP A 36 -24.89 2.26 -24.03
CA ASP A 36 -25.63 2.18 -22.78
C ASP A 36 -26.49 0.91 -22.74
N VAL A 37 -26.30 0.12 -21.70
CA VAL A 37 -27.00 -1.15 -21.49
C VAL A 37 -27.73 -1.08 -20.16
N GLU A 38 -29.04 -1.06 -20.23
CA GLU A 38 -29.88 -1.05 -19.03
C GLU A 38 -29.81 -2.42 -18.32
N ARG A 39 -28.98 -2.50 -17.28
CA ARG A 39 -28.83 -3.70 -16.44
C ARG A 39 -29.36 -3.45 -15.04
N LYS A 40 -30.69 -3.45 -14.90
CA LYS A 40 -31.36 -3.29 -13.60
C LYS A 40 -31.71 -4.62 -12.92
N ASP A 41 -31.52 -5.73 -13.62
CA ASP A 41 -31.83 -7.08 -13.15
C ASP A 41 -30.85 -7.54 -12.03
N LYS A 42 -31.33 -8.37 -11.13
CA LYS A 42 -30.56 -9.13 -10.13
C LYS A 42 -29.49 -8.33 -9.37
N LYS A 43 -29.78 -7.11 -8.96
CA LYS A 43 -28.85 -6.19 -8.29
C LYS A 43 -28.15 -6.84 -7.09
N GLN A 44 -28.88 -7.57 -6.25
CA GLN A 44 -28.34 -8.20 -5.05
C GLN A 44 -27.35 -9.34 -5.39
N GLU A 45 -27.66 -10.18 -6.37
CA GLU A 45 -26.75 -11.25 -6.80
C GLU A 45 -25.46 -10.69 -7.42
N ARG A 46 -25.58 -9.63 -8.21
CA ARG A 46 -24.44 -8.91 -8.81
C ARG A 46 -23.56 -8.27 -7.74
N PHE A 47 -24.16 -7.64 -6.74
CA PHE A 47 -23.44 -7.06 -5.61
C PHE A 47 -22.71 -8.15 -4.80
N LYS A 48 -23.38 -9.25 -4.43
CA LYS A 48 -22.75 -10.38 -3.74
C LYS A 48 -21.59 -10.96 -4.54
N LYS A 49 -21.75 -11.10 -5.86
CA LYS A 49 -20.68 -11.58 -6.74
C LYS A 49 -19.50 -10.63 -6.81
N MET A 50 -19.77 -9.32 -6.89
CA MET A 50 -18.73 -8.28 -6.84
C MET A 50 -17.96 -8.35 -5.52
N MET A 51 -18.65 -8.35 -4.39
CA MET A 51 -18.04 -8.46 -3.06
C MET A 51 -17.16 -9.70 -2.93
N ARG A 52 -17.67 -10.86 -3.34
CA ARG A 52 -16.94 -12.13 -3.28
C ARG A 52 -15.70 -12.15 -4.19
N VAL A 53 -15.79 -11.58 -5.37
CA VAL A 53 -14.69 -11.62 -6.36
C VAL A 53 -13.70 -10.49 -6.15
N ALA A 54 -14.17 -9.26 -5.94
CA ALA A 54 -13.32 -8.08 -5.81
C ALA A 54 -12.72 -7.96 -4.40
N LEU A 55 -13.54 -7.97 -3.36
CA LEU A 55 -13.06 -7.83 -1.99
C LEU A 55 -12.67 -9.18 -1.36
N GLY A 56 -13.44 -10.24 -1.60
CA GLY A 56 -13.13 -11.57 -1.08
C GLY A 56 -12.02 -12.31 -1.84
N GLN A 57 -11.49 -11.74 -2.92
CA GLN A 57 -10.35 -12.25 -3.70
C GLN A 57 -10.45 -13.74 -4.06
N SER A 58 -11.69 -14.26 -4.20
CA SER A 58 -11.99 -15.71 -4.29
C SER A 58 -11.30 -16.44 -5.45
N LYS A 59 -10.91 -15.72 -6.51
CA LYS A 59 -10.17 -16.29 -7.64
C LYS A 59 -8.66 -16.37 -7.43
N MET A 60 -8.12 -15.60 -6.48
CA MET A 60 -6.67 -15.55 -6.23
C MET A 60 -6.21 -16.72 -5.36
N VAL A 61 -7.08 -17.22 -4.47
CA VAL A 61 -6.76 -18.27 -3.50
C VAL A 61 -6.72 -19.68 -4.12
N THR A 62 -7.07 -19.83 -5.38
CA THR A 62 -7.09 -21.14 -6.06
C THR A 62 -5.70 -21.79 -6.24
N ARG A 63 -4.62 -21.02 -6.09
CA ARG A 63 -3.24 -21.49 -6.16
C ARG A 63 -2.56 -21.33 -4.82
N PRO A 64 -2.16 -22.40 -4.11
CA PRO A 64 -1.79 -22.32 -2.70
C PRO A 64 -0.64 -21.33 -2.44
N ILE A 65 0.49 -21.46 -3.11
CA ILE A 65 1.66 -20.58 -2.87
C ILE A 65 1.37 -19.14 -3.31
N ALA A 66 0.94 -18.95 -4.55
CA ALA A 66 0.67 -17.61 -5.07
C ALA A 66 -0.52 -16.95 -4.37
N GLY A 67 -1.53 -17.73 -4.01
CA GLY A 67 -2.69 -17.27 -3.27
C GLY A 67 -2.34 -16.82 -1.86
N PHE A 68 -1.54 -17.60 -1.14
CA PHE A 68 -1.07 -17.24 0.21
C PHE A 68 -0.27 -15.93 0.21
N LEU A 69 0.72 -15.82 -0.66
CA LEU A 69 1.50 -14.58 -0.80
C LEU A 69 0.62 -13.39 -1.19
N HIS A 70 -0.35 -13.61 -2.06
CA HIS A 70 -1.28 -12.54 -2.45
C HIS A 70 -2.20 -12.11 -1.30
N VAL A 71 -2.64 -13.05 -0.46
CA VAL A 71 -3.43 -12.72 0.74
C VAL A 71 -2.61 -11.85 1.69
N ILE A 72 -1.32 -12.17 1.91
CA ILE A 72 -0.42 -11.32 2.73
C ILE A 72 -0.36 -9.89 2.16
N VAL A 73 -0.10 -9.74 0.87
CA VAL A 73 -0.04 -8.42 0.21
C VAL A 73 -1.37 -7.70 0.32
N TYR A 74 -2.50 -8.39 0.10
CA TYR A 74 -3.82 -7.79 0.18
C TYR A 74 -4.19 -7.33 1.60
N VAL A 75 -3.97 -8.19 2.59
CA VAL A 75 -4.22 -7.85 4.01
C VAL A 75 -3.29 -6.74 4.46
N GLY A 76 -2.00 -6.84 4.12
CA GLY A 76 -1.03 -5.79 4.40
C GLY A 76 -1.46 -4.45 3.80
N PHE A 77 -1.83 -4.43 2.52
CA PHE A 77 -2.33 -3.23 1.86
C PHE A 77 -3.52 -2.60 2.59
N VAL A 78 -4.53 -3.39 2.96
CA VAL A 78 -5.73 -2.86 3.65
C VAL A 78 -5.39 -2.30 5.03
N ILE A 79 -4.55 -3.00 5.80
CA ILE A 79 -4.25 -2.64 7.19
C ILE A 79 -3.24 -1.49 7.26
N ILE A 80 -2.17 -1.52 6.46
CA ILE A 80 -1.14 -0.46 6.43
C ILE A 80 -1.72 0.88 5.95
N ASN A 81 -2.79 0.87 5.14
CA ASN A 81 -3.46 2.11 4.73
C ASN A 81 -4.05 2.91 5.91
N ILE A 82 -4.23 2.32 7.08
CA ILE A 82 -4.61 3.06 8.30
C ILE A 82 -3.46 4.00 8.71
N GLU A 83 -2.21 3.54 8.67
CA GLU A 83 -1.04 4.39 8.94
C GLU A 83 -0.82 5.41 7.83
N VAL A 84 -1.06 5.04 6.57
CA VAL A 84 -1.02 6.01 5.45
C VAL A 84 -2.04 7.14 5.67
N LEU A 85 -3.23 6.83 6.19
CA LEU A 85 -4.21 7.85 6.57
C LEU A 85 -3.67 8.77 7.67
N GLU A 86 -3.03 8.21 8.69
CA GLU A 86 -2.37 8.99 9.75
C GLU A 86 -1.30 9.92 9.16
N ILE A 87 -0.41 9.41 8.30
CA ILE A 87 0.61 10.21 7.62
C ILE A 87 0.00 11.38 6.83
N ILE A 88 -1.12 11.16 6.16
CA ILE A 88 -1.82 12.24 5.43
C ILE A 88 -2.35 13.29 6.39
N ILE A 89 -2.98 12.88 7.49
CA ILE A 89 -3.51 13.81 8.50
C ILE A 89 -2.37 14.60 9.13
N ASP A 90 -1.32 13.94 9.57
CA ASP A 90 -0.14 14.57 10.19
C ASP A 90 0.54 15.55 9.22
N GLY A 91 0.69 15.16 7.95
CA GLY A 91 1.28 16.02 6.93
C GLY A 91 0.46 17.28 6.63
N ILE A 92 -0.87 17.19 6.72
CA ILE A 92 -1.78 18.34 6.53
C ILE A 92 -1.82 19.22 7.79
N ALA A 93 -1.98 18.61 8.96
CA ALA A 93 -2.16 19.30 10.22
C ALA A 93 -0.83 19.79 10.85
N GLY A 94 0.30 19.21 10.44
CA GLY A 94 1.60 19.45 11.07
C GLY A 94 1.72 18.81 12.45
N THR A 95 0.99 17.71 12.65
CA THR A 95 1.03 16.90 13.88
C THR A 95 2.03 15.75 13.71
N HIS A 96 2.28 15.02 14.79
CA HIS A 96 3.07 13.81 14.79
C HIS A 96 2.30 12.72 15.53
N ARG A 97 2.05 11.61 14.82
CA ARG A 97 1.34 10.45 15.36
C ARG A 97 -0.01 10.82 15.98
N VAL A 98 -0.89 11.38 15.16
CA VAL A 98 -2.21 11.91 15.60
C VAL A 98 -3.08 10.87 16.31
N PHE A 99 -2.91 9.57 16.00
CA PHE A 99 -3.64 8.48 16.66
C PHE A 99 -2.95 7.95 17.93
N SER A 100 -1.84 8.54 18.38
CA SER A 100 -1.12 8.13 19.61
C SER A 100 -1.99 8.15 20.87
N PHE A 101 -3.09 8.92 20.88
CA PHE A 101 -4.06 8.96 21.97
C PHE A 101 -4.73 7.59 22.24
N LEU A 102 -4.64 6.63 21.32
CA LEU A 102 -5.12 5.26 21.52
C LEU A 102 -4.21 4.43 22.46
N GLY A 103 -3.06 4.96 22.87
CA GLY A 103 -2.16 4.34 23.85
C GLY A 103 -1.68 2.94 23.46
N PRO A 104 -1.86 1.91 24.31
CA PRO A 104 -1.37 0.55 24.02
C PRO A 104 -1.93 -0.07 22.73
N VAL A 105 -3.16 0.30 22.35
CA VAL A 105 -3.77 -0.16 21.09
C VAL A 105 -2.99 0.42 19.91
N TYR A 106 -2.56 1.66 19.99
CA TYR A 106 -1.73 2.30 18.97
C TYR A 106 -0.39 1.57 18.79
N ASN A 107 0.30 1.26 19.90
CA ASN A 107 1.56 0.52 19.85
C ASN A 107 1.40 -0.85 19.18
N PHE A 108 0.30 -1.56 19.48
CA PHE A 108 -0.01 -2.81 18.82
C PHE A 108 -0.27 -2.63 17.31
N LEU A 109 -0.98 -1.56 16.92
CA LEU A 109 -1.26 -1.27 15.51
C LEU A 109 0.03 -0.99 14.74
N ILE A 110 0.89 -0.10 15.22
CA ILE A 110 2.17 0.24 14.56
C ILE A 110 3.06 -1.00 14.44
N GLY A 111 3.21 -1.78 15.52
CA GLY A 111 3.96 -3.04 15.46
C GLY A 111 3.39 -4.05 14.45
N SER A 112 2.06 -4.12 14.34
CA SER A 112 1.39 -4.97 13.35
C SER A 112 1.65 -4.48 11.92
N PHE A 113 1.65 -3.16 11.69
CA PHE A 113 1.92 -2.58 10.37
C PHE A 113 3.35 -2.87 9.92
N GLU A 114 4.34 -2.77 10.81
CA GLU A 114 5.73 -3.10 10.50
C GLU A 114 5.92 -4.58 10.12
N ILE A 115 5.32 -5.49 10.91
CA ILE A 115 5.39 -6.92 10.62
C ILE A 115 4.74 -7.21 9.26
N LEU A 116 3.57 -6.61 8.99
CA LEU A 116 2.89 -6.75 7.70
C LEU A 116 3.71 -6.15 6.56
N ALA A 117 4.31 -4.97 6.73
CA ALA A 117 5.16 -4.36 5.72
C ALA A 117 6.36 -5.23 5.37
N PHE A 118 7.01 -5.84 6.36
CA PHE A 118 8.09 -6.80 6.14
C PHE A 118 7.61 -8.05 5.40
N LEU A 119 6.45 -8.62 5.79
CA LEU A 119 5.87 -9.79 5.11
C LEU A 119 5.45 -9.47 3.67
N VAL A 120 4.91 -8.27 3.42
CA VAL A 120 4.60 -7.78 2.08
C VAL A 120 5.88 -7.66 1.25
N LEU A 121 6.93 -7.05 1.78
CA LEU A 121 8.23 -6.94 1.12
C LEU A 121 8.77 -8.31 0.69
N LEU A 122 8.78 -9.29 1.59
CA LEU A 122 9.18 -10.65 1.29
C LEU A 122 8.31 -11.30 0.20
N SER A 123 7.00 -11.11 0.30
CA SER A 123 6.03 -11.66 -0.68
C SER A 123 6.26 -11.09 -2.07
N VAL A 124 6.51 -9.80 -2.17
CA VAL A 124 6.76 -9.09 -3.44
C VAL A 124 8.09 -9.53 -4.05
N ILE A 125 9.14 -9.69 -3.24
CA ILE A 125 10.43 -10.24 -3.70
C ILE A 125 10.24 -11.67 -4.24
N ILE A 126 9.48 -12.51 -3.54
CA ILE A 126 9.17 -13.87 -4.01
C ILE A 126 8.40 -13.83 -5.33
N PHE A 127 7.41 -12.93 -5.47
CA PHE A 127 6.69 -12.75 -6.74
C PHE A 127 7.62 -12.33 -7.87
N TRP A 128 8.56 -11.43 -7.60
CA TRP A 128 9.55 -11.00 -8.57
C TRP A 128 10.45 -12.16 -9.02
N ILE A 129 10.98 -12.95 -8.07
CA ILE A 129 11.80 -14.15 -8.35
C ILE A 129 10.99 -15.15 -9.19
N ARG A 130 9.76 -15.45 -8.77
CA ARG A 130 8.89 -16.39 -9.49
C ARG A 130 8.58 -15.95 -10.92
N ARG A 131 8.54 -14.64 -11.15
CA ARG A 131 8.20 -14.06 -12.45
C ARG A 131 9.42 -13.95 -13.39
N ASN A 132 10.58 -13.57 -12.87
CA ASN A 132 11.73 -13.18 -13.67
C ASN A 132 12.86 -14.23 -13.65
N VAL A 133 13.00 -14.98 -12.55
CA VAL A 133 14.07 -15.98 -12.39
C VAL A 133 13.54 -17.40 -12.66
N MET A 134 12.38 -17.75 -12.10
CA MET A 134 11.78 -19.06 -12.31
C MET A 134 11.04 -19.08 -13.64
N ASN A 135 11.47 -19.96 -14.57
CA ASN A 135 10.87 -20.13 -15.89
C ASN A 135 9.49 -20.83 -15.84
N ILE A 136 8.54 -20.23 -15.13
CA ILE A 136 7.18 -20.73 -15.00
C ILE A 136 6.45 -20.56 -16.34
N LYS A 137 6.03 -21.67 -16.95
CA LYS A 137 5.40 -21.74 -18.30
C LYS A 137 4.30 -20.69 -18.49
N ARG A 138 3.51 -20.41 -17.45
CA ARG A 138 2.43 -19.41 -17.51
C ARG A 138 2.92 -18.00 -17.86
N PHE A 139 4.09 -17.59 -17.37
CA PHE A 139 4.65 -16.25 -17.61
C PHE A 139 5.40 -16.14 -18.95
N LEU A 140 5.57 -17.26 -19.64
CA LEU A 140 6.23 -17.34 -20.95
C LEU A 140 5.25 -17.24 -22.13
N SER A 141 3.94 -17.12 -21.86
CA SER A 141 2.91 -16.99 -22.92
C SER A 141 3.13 -15.73 -23.76
N LYS A 142 2.78 -15.80 -25.05
CA LYS A 142 2.95 -14.67 -25.99
C LYS A 142 2.20 -13.41 -25.54
N GLU A 143 1.04 -13.58 -24.89
CA GLU A 143 0.18 -12.50 -24.39
C GLU A 143 0.79 -11.71 -23.25
N LEU A 144 1.72 -12.32 -22.50
CA LEU A 144 2.40 -11.70 -21.37
C LEU A 144 3.80 -11.17 -21.72
N LYS A 145 4.20 -11.19 -22.99
CA LYS A 145 5.46 -10.60 -23.46
C LYS A 145 5.32 -9.10 -23.70
N GLY A 146 6.44 -8.38 -23.61
CA GLY A 146 6.49 -6.93 -23.85
C GLY A 146 5.87 -6.11 -22.71
N TRP A 147 5.03 -5.15 -23.05
CA TRP A 147 4.47 -4.19 -22.09
C TRP A 147 3.76 -4.84 -20.88
N PRO A 148 2.89 -5.87 -21.01
CA PRO A 148 2.24 -6.47 -19.85
C PRO A 148 3.23 -7.10 -18.85
N LYS A 149 4.40 -7.57 -19.33
CA LYS A 149 5.47 -8.05 -18.44
C LYS A 149 6.12 -6.90 -17.69
N ASN A 150 6.43 -5.82 -18.39
CA ASN A 150 7.10 -4.66 -17.83
C ASN A 150 6.20 -3.95 -16.82
N ASP A 151 4.93 -3.73 -17.16
CA ASP A 151 3.94 -3.12 -16.28
C ASP A 151 3.85 -3.84 -14.94
N ALA A 152 3.70 -5.17 -14.96
CA ALA A 152 3.67 -5.94 -13.73
C ALA A 152 5.01 -5.94 -12.96
N ASN A 153 6.16 -5.81 -13.63
CA ASN A 153 7.44 -5.65 -12.96
C ASN A 153 7.56 -4.27 -12.32
N TYR A 154 7.07 -3.20 -12.97
CA TYR A 154 7.04 -1.87 -12.38
C TYR A 154 6.19 -1.83 -11.09
N ILE A 155 5.04 -2.49 -11.07
CA ILE A 155 4.23 -2.62 -9.86
C ILE A 155 5.05 -3.25 -8.73
N LEU A 156 5.76 -4.36 -9.00
CA LEU A 156 6.59 -5.02 -7.99
C LEU A 156 7.75 -4.13 -7.52
N TYR A 157 8.39 -3.37 -8.42
CA TYR A 157 9.47 -2.45 -8.04
C TYR A 157 8.96 -1.31 -7.17
N PHE A 158 7.83 -0.71 -7.53
CA PHE A 158 7.21 0.34 -6.72
C PHE A 158 6.83 -0.17 -5.33
N GLU A 159 6.28 -1.38 -5.24
CA GLU A 159 5.89 -1.98 -3.97
C GLU A 159 7.11 -2.23 -3.07
N VAL A 160 8.22 -2.75 -3.62
CA VAL A 160 9.49 -2.90 -2.88
C VAL A 160 9.96 -1.55 -2.36
N VAL A 161 10.00 -0.53 -3.22
CA VAL A 161 10.43 0.83 -2.83
C VAL A 161 9.51 1.40 -1.75
N LEU A 162 8.20 1.25 -1.87
CA LEU A 162 7.24 1.74 -0.88
C LEU A 162 7.43 1.07 0.47
N MET A 163 7.59 -0.25 0.53
CA MET A 163 7.81 -0.96 1.79
C MET A 163 9.16 -0.60 2.43
N LEU A 164 10.20 -0.43 1.64
CA LEU A 164 11.50 0.04 2.15
C LEU A 164 11.41 1.47 2.69
N LEU A 165 10.76 2.38 1.98
CA LEU A 165 10.55 3.75 2.45
C LEU A 165 9.71 3.79 3.73
N PHE A 166 8.66 2.98 3.80
CA PHE A 166 7.81 2.87 4.98
C PHE A 166 8.60 2.42 6.22
N LEU A 167 9.36 1.33 6.11
CA LEU A 167 10.19 0.81 7.21
C LEU A 167 11.33 1.79 7.58
N THR A 168 11.91 2.47 6.60
CA THR A 168 12.96 3.48 6.86
C THR A 168 12.39 4.73 7.53
N MET A 169 11.19 5.15 7.15
CA MET A 169 10.48 6.26 7.80
C MET A 169 10.22 5.94 9.28
N ASN A 170 9.70 4.75 9.57
CA ASN A 170 9.47 4.30 10.94
C ASN A 170 10.79 4.17 11.73
N ALA A 171 11.87 3.71 11.09
CA ALA A 171 13.19 3.68 11.74
C ALA A 171 13.71 5.08 12.08
N ALA A 172 13.54 6.05 11.18
CA ALA A 172 13.91 7.44 11.44
C ALA A 172 13.05 8.05 12.56
N ASP A 173 11.75 7.77 12.56
CA ASP A 173 10.83 8.21 13.60
C ASP A 173 11.22 7.65 14.98
N TYR A 174 11.51 6.34 15.06
CA TYR A 174 11.99 5.70 16.26
C TYR A 174 13.27 6.35 16.82
N GLN A 175 14.23 6.69 15.94
CA GLN A 175 15.45 7.39 16.33
C GLN A 175 15.18 8.81 16.86
N LEU A 176 14.25 9.53 16.23
CA LEU A 176 13.90 10.88 16.67
C LEU A 176 13.16 10.87 18.02
N GLN A 177 12.35 9.84 18.28
CA GLN A 177 11.71 9.62 19.57
C GLN A 177 12.76 9.29 20.67
N LEU A 178 13.70 8.38 20.39
CA LEU A 178 14.77 8.02 21.34
C LEU A 178 15.66 9.20 21.71
N ASN A 179 15.88 10.13 20.78
CA ASN A 179 16.67 11.35 21.03
C ASN A 179 15.83 12.51 21.57
N GLU A 180 14.60 12.27 22.01
CA GLU A 180 13.69 13.28 22.57
C GLU A 180 13.57 14.54 21.69
N TYR A 181 13.57 14.35 20.36
CA TYR A 181 13.52 15.48 19.44
C TYR A 181 12.21 16.25 19.58
N GLN A 182 12.31 17.58 19.68
CA GLN A 182 11.16 18.44 19.93
C GLN A 182 10.04 18.24 18.88
N GLY A 183 8.84 17.94 19.34
CA GLY A 183 7.67 17.71 18.50
C GLY A 183 7.41 16.24 18.17
N TYR A 184 8.28 15.31 18.58
CA TYR A 184 8.06 13.88 18.44
C TYR A 184 7.47 13.28 19.71
N VAL A 185 6.36 12.57 19.56
CA VAL A 185 5.68 11.89 20.67
C VAL A 185 6.22 10.47 20.78
N GLU A 186 6.59 10.04 21.97
CA GLU A 186 6.97 8.65 22.24
C GLU A 186 5.72 7.75 22.09
N ALA A 187 5.58 7.11 20.96
CA ALA A 187 4.43 6.26 20.64
C ALA A 187 4.78 5.27 19.53
N GLY A 188 4.11 4.12 19.53
CA GLY A 188 4.31 3.06 18.57
C GLY A 188 5.22 1.94 19.11
N ALA A 189 5.24 0.83 18.38
CA ALA A 189 6.16 -0.28 18.61
C ALA A 189 6.87 -0.59 17.28
N TYR A 190 8.18 -0.69 17.31
CA TYR A 190 9.03 -0.77 16.11
C TYR A 190 9.82 -2.09 16.06
N PRO A 191 9.15 -3.27 15.97
CA PRO A 191 9.82 -4.56 16.05
C PRO A 191 10.80 -4.85 14.91
N ILE A 192 10.64 -4.19 13.77
CA ILE A 192 11.51 -4.35 12.59
C ILE A 192 12.43 -3.12 12.43
N SER A 193 11.86 -1.93 12.49
CA SER A 193 12.55 -0.68 12.18
C SER A 193 13.66 -0.33 13.18
N GLN A 194 13.55 -0.79 14.42
CA GLN A 194 14.61 -0.63 15.43
C GLN A 194 15.97 -1.24 15.02
N PHE A 195 15.99 -2.17 14.06
CA PHE A 195 17.21 -2.81 13.57
C PHE A 195 17.73 -2.22 12.25
N ILE A 196 16.99 -1.30 11.62
CA ILE A 196 17.32 -0.77 10.30
C ILE A 196 18.35 0.35 10.38
N LEU A 197 18.18 1.27 11.33
CA LEU A 197 19.14 2.34 11.59
C LEU A 197 19.89 2.02 12.90
N PRO A 198 21.19 1.75 12.83
CA PRO A 198 21.97 1.58 14.06
C PRO A 198 22.00 2.88 14.86
N LEU A 199 21.92 2.74 16.16
CA LEU A 199 22.04 3.81 17.15
C LEU A 199 23.39 4.54 17.04
#